data_9fa7bc578bb990858454988baa194e04
#
_entry.id   9fa7bc578bb990858454988baa194e04
#
_cell.length_a   1.000
_cell.length_b   1.000
_cell.length_c   1.000
_cell.angle_alpha   90.00
_cell.angle_beta   90.00
_cell.angle_gamma   90.00
#
_symmetry.space_group_name_H-M   'P 1'
#
loop_
_entity.id
_entity.type
_entity.pdbx_description
1 polymer ?
#
loop_
_entity_poly.entity_id
_entity_poly.type
_entity_poly.pdbx_seq_one_letter_code
_entity_poly.pdbx_strand_id
1 'polypeptide(L)'
;MKNVIALEELAMFALVIVGCYYQPLQFKWWVWPILFLLPDLGMIGYAIGPEIGAVTYNLLHHKLVAVVVFLIGYFIQSPQLILAGMILFGHSSMDRVLGYGLKFHDSFKHTHLGLIGGE
;
A
#
# COMPACT_ATOMS: atom_id res chain seq x y z
N MET A 1 -7.62 -19.44 7.86
CA MET A 1 -6.93 -18.24 8.40
C MET A 1 -6.70 -17.16 7.36
N LYS A 2 -6.24 -17.52 6.15
CA LYS A 2 -6.02 -16.52 5.08
C LYS A 2 -7.28 -15.72 4.75
N ASN A 3 -8.45 -16.37 4.70
CA ASN A 3 -9.70 -15.67 4.39
C ASN A 3 -10.11 -14.69 5.49
N VAL A 4 -9.84 -15.04 6.74
CA VAL A 4 -10.15 -14.14 7.87
C VAL A 4 -9.29 -12.89 7.81
N ILE A 5 -7.99 -13.05 7.51
CA ILE A 5 -7.07 -11.93 7.37
C ILE A 5 -7.44 -11.09 6.16
N ALA A 6 -7.83 -11.72 5.05
CA ALA A 6 -8.26 -10.99 3.86
C ALA A 6 -9.51 -10.15 4.14
N LEU A 7 -10.43 -10.64 4.96
CA LEU A 7 -11.62 -9.86 5.36
C LEU A 7 -11.24 -8.66 6.21
N GLU A 8 -10.28 -8.80 7.12
CA GLU A 8 -9.76 -7.65 7.86
C GLU A 8 -9.17 -6.60 6.93
N GLU A 9 -8.34 -7.03 5.98
CA GLU A 9 -7.71 -6.12 5.03
C GLU A 9 -8.74 -5.46 4.13
N LEU A 10 -9.77 -6.18 3.72
CA LEU A 10 -10.86 -5.61 2.93
C LEU A 10 -11.59 -4.52 3.71
N ALA A 11 -11.82 -4.74 5.01
CA ALA A 11 -12.44 -3.73 5.87
C ALA A 11 -11.56 -2.48 5.97
N MET A 12 -10.25 -2.65 6.13
CA MET A 12 -9.30 -1.54 6.16
C MET A 12 -9.26 -0.77 4.84
N PHE A 13 -9.29 -1.49 3.72
CA PHE A 13 -9.35 -0.87 2.40
C PHE A 13 -10.64 -0.06 2.23
N ALA A 14 -11.78 -0.64 2.61
CA ALA A 14 -13.07 0.07 2.56
C ALA A 14 -13.06 1.33 3.41
N LEU A 15 -12.44 1.26 4.59
CA LEU A 15 -12.31 2.42 5.47
C LEU A 15 -11.51 3.54 4.81
N VAL A 16 -10.43 3.19 4.10
CA VAL A 16 -9.64 4.17 3.35
C VAL A 16 -10.44 4.79 2.23
N ILE A 17 -11.22 4.00 1.50
CA ILE A 17 -12.08 4.51 0.42
C ILE A 17 -13.07 5.54 0.97
N VAL A 18 -13.72 5.22 2.10
CA VAL A 18 -14.64 6.16 2.77
C VAL A 18 -13.89 7.43 3.18
N GLY A 19 -12.70 7.29 3.77
CA GLY A 19 -11.87 8.43 4.14
C GLY A 19 -11.49 9.30 2.94
N CYS A 20 -11.14 8.69 1.82
CA CYS A 20 -10.83 9.42 0.59
C CYS A 20 -12.03 10.20 0.06
N TYR A 21 -13.23 9.68 0.26
CA TYR A 21 -14.44 10.38 -0.16
C TYR A 21 -14.66 11.68 0.65
N TYR A 22 -14.34 11.66 1.94
CA TYR A 22 -14.61 12.80 2.82
C TYR A 22 -13.44 13.78 2.98
N GLN A 23 -12.23 13.44 2.52
CA GLN A 23 -11.09 14.33 2.65
C GLN A 23 -11.18 15.49 1.62
N PRO A 24 -10.48 16.62 1.89
CA PRO A 24 -10.72 17.86 1.11
C PRO A 24 -10.20 17.85 -0.32
N LEU A 25 -9.21 17.03 -0.65
CA LEU A 25 -8.63 17.01 -1.99
C LEU A 25 -9.52 16.17 -2.92
N GLN A 26 -10.12 16.82 -3.90
CA GLN A 26 -11.01 16.15 -4.85
C GLN A 26 -10.40 16.15 -6.26
N PHE A 27 -10.53 15.02 -6.93
CA PHE A 27 -9.96 14.80 -8.26
C PHE A 27 -11.03 14.23 -9.18
N LYS A 28 -10.76 14.27 -10.48
CA LYS A 28 -11.58 13.55 -11.45
C LYS A 28 -11.48 12.04 -11.18
N TRP A 29 -12.54 11.29 -11.49
CA TRP A 29 -12.64 9.88 -11.15
C TRP A 29 -11.46 9.03 -11.64
N TRP A 30 -10.89 9.35 -12.80
CA TRP A 30 -9.79 8.58 -13.39
C TRP A 30 -8.45 8.81 -12.69
N VAL A 31 -8.33 9.88 -11.91
CA VAL A 31 -7.11 10.15 -11.13
C VAL A 31 -6.96 9.18 -9.96
N TRP A 32 -8.07 8.76 -9.35
CA TRP A 32 -8.03 7.91 -8.17
C TRP A 32 -7.38 6.55 -8.42
N PRO A 33 -7.70 5.79 -9.49
CA PRO A 33 -6.98 4.55 -9.77
C PRO A 33 -5.48 4.75 -9.96
N ILE A 34 -5.09 5.85 -10.60
CA ILE A 34 -3.67 6.17 -10.81
C ILE A 34 -2.98 6.40 -9.46
N LEU A 35 -3.61 7.18 -8.57
CA LEU A 35 -3.05 7.43 -7.23
C LEU A 35 -2.90 6.13 -6.43
N PHE A 36 -3.88 5.24 -6.50
CA PHE A 36 -3.82 3.97 -5.78
C PHE A 36 -2.77 3.01 -6.33
N LEU A 37 -2.33 3.20 -7.56
CA LEU A 37 -1.27 2.38 -8.15
C LEU A 37 0.13 2.97 -7.98
N LEU A 38 0.25 4.24 -7.55
CA LEU A 38 1.55 4.88 -7.37
C LEU A 38 2.50 4.12 -6.42
N PRO A 39 2.04 3.49 -5.32
CA PRO A 39 2.95 2.73 -4.47
C PRO A 39 3.66 1.58 -5.19
N ASP A 40 3.11 1.09 -6.29
CA ASP A 40 3.77 0.06 -7.09
C ASP A 40 5.06 0.56 -7.76
N LEU A 41 5.30 1.87 -7.78
CA LEU A 41 6.59 2.41 -8.23
C LEU A 41 7.76 1.87 -7.40
N GLY A 42 7.51 1.38 -6.19
CA GLY A 42 8.52 0.70 -5.39
C GLY A 42 9.14 -0.52 -6.08
N MET A 43 8.44 -1.09 -7.06
CA MET A 43 8.97 -2.21 -7.84
C MET A 43 10.17 -1.82 -8.72
N ILE A 44 10.38 -0.53 -8.98
CA ILE A 44 11.52 -0.05 -9.78
C ILE A 44 12.85 -0.55 -9.20
N GLY A 45 12.94 -0.71 -7.87
CA GLY A 45 14.14 -1.23 -7.22
C GLY A 45 14.56 -2.62 -7.72
N TYR A 46 13.62 -3.40 -8.25
CA TYR A 46 13.94 -4.72 -8.81
C TYR A 46 14.76 -4.66 -10.10
N ALA A 47 14.83 -3.50 -10.75
CA ALA A 47 15.74 -3.31 -11.88
C ALA A 47 17.21 -3.36 -11.44
N ILE A 48 17.49 -3.09 -10.16
CA ILE A 48 18.85 -3.14 -9.59
C ILE A 48 19.13 -4.54 -9.03
N GLY A 49 18.15 -5.14 -8.35
CA GLY A 49 18.30 -6.49 -7.80
C GLY A 49 17.18 -6.82 -6.82
N PRO A 50 17.04 -8.11 -6.44
CA PRO A 50 15.94 -8.52 -5.57
C PRO A 50 16.03 -7.93 -4.15
N GLU A 51 17.23 -7.68 -3.64
CA GLU A 51 17.38 -7.06 -2.31
C GLU A 51 16.89 -5.62 -2.30
N ILE A 52 17.34 -4.82 -3.26
CA ILE A 52 16.92 -3.42 -3.37
C ILE A 52 15.44 -3.35 -3.74
N GLY A 53 14.98 -4.22 -4.63
CA GLY A 53 13.56 -4.31 -4.97
C GLY A 53 12.69 -4.60 -3.77
N ALA A 54 13.10 -5.55 -2.92
CA ALA A 54 12.35 -5.87 -1.70
C ALA A 54 12.31 -4.67 -0.74
N VAL A 55 13.42 -3.97 -0.56
CA VAL A 55 13.45 -2.80 0.33
C VAL A 55 12.53 -1.69 -0.19
N THR A 56 12.64 -1.32 -1.45
CA THR A 56 11.82 -0.24 -2.02
C THR A 56 10.35 -0.60 -2.07
N TYR A 57 10.03 -1.84 -2.42
CA TYR A 57 8.65 -2.32 -2.43
C TYR A 57 8.07 -2.31 -1.02
N ASN A 58 8.78 -2.91 -0.06
CA ASN A 58 8.29 -3.03 1.32
C ASN A 58 8.13 -1.65 1.96
N LEU A 59 9.01 -0.70 1.66
CA LEU A 59 8.91 0.65 2.20
C LEU A 59 7.56 1.29 1.83
N LEU A 60 7.15 1.15 0.59
CA LEU A 60 5.89 1.75 0.11
C LEU A 60 4.66 0.90 0.46
N HIS A 61 4.84 -0.36 0.83
CA HIS A 61 3.74 -1.27 1.15
C HIS A 61 3.64 -1.61 2.63
N HIS A 62 4.50 -1.03 3.47
CA HIS A 62 4.46 -1.26 4.91
C HIS A 62 3.49 -0.28 5.58
N LYS A 63 2.52 -0.81 6.32
CA LYS A 63 1.49 0.02 6.95
C LYS A 63 2.04 1.00 7.97
N LEU A 64 3.14 0.65 8.64
CA LEU A 64 3.78 1.60 9.57
C LEU A 64 4.23 2.85 8.83
N VAL A 65 4.83 2.71 7.64
CA VAL A 65 5.24 3.85 6.83
C VAL A 65 4.03 4.70 6.45
N ALA A 66 2.94 4.04 6.05
CA ALA A 66 1.69 4.74 5.71
C ALA A 66 1.15 5.55 6.91
N VAL A 67 1.15 4.94 8.10
CA VAL A 67 0.67 5.60 9.32
C VAL A 67 1.58 6.78 9.68
N VAL A 68 2.90 6.62 9.57
CA VAL A 68 3.85 7.71 9.86
C VAL A 68 3.62 8.88 8.92
N VAL A 69 3.47 8.62 7.62
CA VAL A 69 3.20 9.68 6.62
C VAL A 69 1.88 10.39 6.95
N PHE A 70 0.84 9.62 7.27
CA PHE A 70 -0.45 10.18 7.65
C PHE A 70 -0.32 11.08 8.89
N LEU A 71 0.35 10.62 9.94
CA LEU A 71 0.49 11.37 11.18
C LEU A 71 1.32 12.64 10.99
N ILE A 72 2.39 12.59 10.21
CA ILE A 72 3.16 13.79 9.88
C ILE A 72 2.25 14.79 9.16
N GLY A 73 1.49 14.33 8.17
CA GLY A 73 0.54 15.19 7.46
C GLY A 73 -0.50 15.81 8.38
N TYR A 74 -1.01 15.03 9.34
CA TYR A 74 -1.99 15.51 10.31
C TYR A 74 -1.40 16.61 11.19
N PHE A 75 -0.20 16.38 11.73
CA PHE A 75 0.42 17.34 12.66
C PHE A 75 0.87 18.63 11.99
N ILE A 76 1.34 18.58 10.74
CA ILE A 76 1.73 19.80 10.01
C ILE A 76 0.57 20.37 9.18
N GLN A 77 -0.60 19.77 9.26
CA GLN A 77 -1.81 20.20 8.53
C GLN A 77 -1.61 20.22 7.01
N SER A 78 -1.01 19.17 6.48
CA SER A 78 -0.82 18.99 5.03
C SER A 78 -1.83 18.01 4.47
N PRO A 79 -2.86 18.47 3.74
CA PRO A 79 -3.82 17.55 3.12
C PRO A 79 -3.17 16.56 2.15
N GLN A 80 -2.10 16.97 1.48
CA GLN A 80 -1.38 16.12 0.53
C GLN A 80 -0.72 14.92 1.24
N LEU A 81 -0.06 15.16 2.38
CA LEU A 81 0.56 14.09 3.15
C LEU A 81 -0.47 13.20 3.82
N ILE A 82 -1.57 13.77 4.30
CA ILE A 82 -2.68 12.98 4.84
C ILE A 82 -3.19 12.02 3.77
N LEU A 83 -3.45 12.53 2.58
CA LEU A 83 -3.94 11.69 1.48
C LEU A 83 -2.91 10.66 1.05
N ALA A 84 -1.63 11.04 0.98
CA ALA A 84 -0.56 10.11 0.66
C ALA A 84 -0.52 8.93 1.64
N GLY A 85 -0.61 9.20 2.94
CA GLY A 85 -0.66 8.16 3.96
C GLY A 85 -1.87 7.25 3.80
N MET A 86 -3.04 7.82 3.51
CA MET A 86 -4.26 7.05 3.27
C MET A 86 -4.11 6.13 2.05
N ILE A 87 -3.54 6.64 0.97
CA ILE A 87 -3.34 5.85 -0.26
C ILE A 87 -2.34 4.73 -0.03
N LEU A 88 -1.21 5.01 0.64
CA LEU A 88 -0.24 3.98 0.99
C LEU A 88 -0.88 2.87 1.83
N PHE A 89 -1.65 3.23 2.83
CA PHE A 89 -2.33 2.27 3.69
C PHE A 89 -3.35 1.46 2.90
N GLY A 90 -4.19 2.13 2.11
CA GLY A 90 -5.22 1.47 1.31
C GLY A 90 -4.65 0.53 0.26
N HIS A 91 -3.57 0.95 -0.42
CA HIS A 91 -2.90 0.10 -1.40
C HIS A 91 -2.32 -1.16 -0.74
N SER A 92 -1.70 -1.00 0.44
CA SER A 92 -1.19 -2.13 1.20
C SER A 92 -2.30 -3.12 1.56
N SER A 93 -3.44 -2.61 2.02
CA SER A 93 -4.59 -3.46 2.36
C SER A 93 -5.16 -4.15 1.13
N MET A 94 -5.26 -3.44 0.01
CA MET A 94 -5.73 -4.01 -1.26
C MET A 94 -4.83 -5.18 -1.69
N ASP A 95 -3.52 -4.99 -1.63
CA ASP A 95 -2.57 -6.05 -2.00
C ASP A 95 -2.74 -7.27 -1.10
N ARG A 96 -2.96 -7.05 0.22
CA ARG A 96 -3.14 -8.16 1.16
C ARG A 96 -4.44 -8.94 0.90
N VAL A 97 -5.50 -8.26 0.47
CA VAL A 97 -6.74 -8.93 0.04
C VAL A 97 -6.45 -9.87 -1.13
N LEU A 98 -5.61 -9.42 -2.07
CA LEU A 98 -5.25 -10.20 -3.25
C LEU A 98 -4.16 -11.24 -2.98
N GLY A 99 -3.62 -11.30 -1.77
CA GLY A 99 -2.59 -12.26 -1.41
C GLY A 99 -1.16 -11.77 -1.62
N TYR A 100 -0.96 -10.50 -1.94
CA TYR A 100 0.36 -9.92 -2.12
C TYR A 100 0.87 -9.35 -0.80
N GLY A 101 1.88 -10.01 -0.21
CA GLY A 101 2.49 -9.56 1.03
C GLY A 101 3.78 -8.78 0.83
N LEU A 102 4.43 -8.44 1.95
CA LEU A 102 5.75 -7.84 1.93
C LEU A 102 6.77 -8.82 1.34
N LYS A 103 7.74 -8.30 0.62
CA LYS A 103 8.69 -9.11 -0.14
C LYS A 103 9.88 -9.53 0.71
N PHE A 104 10.33 -10.77 0.54
CA PHE A 104 11.65 -11.20 1.00
C PHE A 104 12.72 -10.77 0.00
N HIS A 105 13.99 -10.78 0.44
CA HIS A 105 15.09 -10.24 -0.35
C HIS A 105 15.56 -11.17 -1.49
N ASP A 106 15.06 -12.38 -1.55
CA ASP A 106 15.50 -13.40 -2.52
C ASP A 106 14.76 -13.33 -3.85
N SER A 107 13.49 -12.89 -3.86
CA SER A 107 12.68 -12.94 -5.07
C SER A 107 11.47 -12.03 -4.96
N PHE A 108 11.05 -11.48 -6.10
CA PHE A 108 9.79 -10.72 -6.18
C PHE A 108 8.57 -11.55 -5.75
N LYS A 109 8.58 -12.86 -6.05
CA LYS A 109 7.44 -13.73 -5.76
C LYS A 109 7.40 -14.23 -4.33
N HIS A 110 8.51 -14.13 -3.59
CA HIS A 110 8.58 -14.64 -2.22
C HIS A 110 8.13 -13.55 -1.23
N THR A 111 6.96 -13.73 -0.63
CA THR A 111 6.36 -12.77 0.29
C THR A 111 6.07 -13.41 1.64
N HIS A 112 5.80 -12.61 2.65
CA HIS A 112 5.43 -13.12 3.97
C HIS A 112 4.09 -13.87 3.95
N LEU A 113 3.28 -13.72 2.91
CA LEU A 113 2.02 -14.45 2.72
C LEU A 113 2.19 -15.69 1.82
N GLY A 114 3.43 -16.01 1.41
CA GLY A 114 3.73 -17.14 0.55
C GLY A 114 4.23 -16.71 -0.82
N LEU A 115 4.40 -17.68 -1.71
CA LEU A 115 4.85 -17.42 -3.06
C LEU A 115 3.68 -16.96 -3.93
N ILE A 116 3.89 -15.91 -4.70
CA ILE A 116 2.87 -15.40 -5.61
C ILE A 116 2.58 -16.45 -6.68
N GLY A 117 1.31 -16.88 -6.74
CA GLY A 117 0.86 -17.87 -7.70
C GLY A 117 1.27 -19.30 -7.41
N GLY A 118 1.98 -19.56 -6.30
CA GLY A 118 2.54 -20.86 -6.00
C GLY A 118 1.90 -21.60 -4.83
N GLU A 119 1.09 -20.96 -4.07
CA GLU A 119 0.53 -21.55 -2.85
C GLU A 119 -0.89 -21.11 -2.66
#